data_8e08d541fed11b1b60977b8281f2eb79
#
_entry.id   8e08d541fed11b1b60977b8281f2eb79
#
_cell.length_a   1.000
_cell.length_b   1.000
_cell.length_c   1.000
_cell.angle_alpha   90.00
_cell.angle_beta   90.00
_cell.angle_gamma   90.00
#
_symmetry.space_group_name_H-M   'P 1'
#
loop_
_entity.id
_entity.type
_entity.pdbx_description
1 polymer ?
#
loop_
_entity_poly.entity_id
_entity_poly.type
_entity_poly.pdbx_seq_one_letter_code
_entity_poly.pdbx_strand_id
1 'polypeptide(L)'
;EKAKEIERYEIENSSIPTKPFITESMEADLMDNFETIKVLLSTLGFPIFESVTKEEFKEVFICKGKQAYAEGDYIDDGFVVFKGSKTNLKESKTAGSWVINMRKKLIDDGVLKLQDDVYVFTSDYVFGSPSAAAASVLARRANGWKEWKNKDGKTLDKLKRSQNDV
;
A
#
# COMPACT_ATOMS: atom_id res chain seq x y z
N GLU A 1 10.79 13.78 -8.65
CA GLU A 1 10.32 14.36 -7.39
C GLU A 1 8.91 13.89 -7.06
N LYS A 2 7.89 14.21 -7.89
CA LYS A 2 6.47 13.94 -7.59
C LYS A 2 6.14 12.47 -7.31
N ALA A 3 6.72 11.52 -8.04
CA ALA A 3 6.52 10.09 -7.79
C ALA A 3 7.19 9.61 -6.49
N LYS A 4 8.28 10.25 -6.06
CA LYS A 4 8.92 9.98 -4.76
C LYS A 4 8.12 10.54 -3.59
N GLU A 5 7.46 11.69 -3.77
CA GLU A 5 6.63 12.33 -2.75
C GLU A 5 5.33 11.53 -2.49
N ILE A 6 4.83 10.83 -3.51
CA ILE A 6 3.62 10.02 -3.42
C ILE A 6 3.86 8.69 -2.69
N GLU A 7 5.12 8.19 -2.67
CA GLU A 7 5.54 6.97 -1.97
C GLU A 7 4.72 5.69 -2.32
N ARG A 8 4.03 5.71 -3.46
CA ARG A 8 3.19 4.57 -3.90
C ARG A 8 4.02 3.40 -4.43
N TYR A 9 5.18 3.70 -5.02
CA TYR A 9 6.11 2.74 -5.60
C TYR A 9 7.53 3.03 -5.16
N GLU A 10 8.34 1.99 -5.00
CA GLU A 10 9.77 2.12 -4.78
C GLU A 10 10.44 2.59 -6.08
N ILE A 11 11.09 3.74 -6.05
CA ILE A 11 11.80 4.30 -7.20
C ILE A 11 13.29 4.09 -7.00
N GLU A 12 13.88 3.19 -7.78
CA GLU A 12 15.31 2.85 -7.71
C GLU A 12 16.24 4.01 -8.06
N ASN A 13 15.76 5.00 -8.82
CA ASN A 13 16.56 6.16 -9.17
C ASN A 13 16.79 7.07 -7.98
N SER A 14 17.99 7.04 -7.41
CA SER A 14 18.41 7.87 -6.29
C SER A 14 18.79 9.30 -6.67
N SER A 15 19.03 9.58 -7.97
CA SER A 15 19.46 10.90 -8.44
C SER A 15 18.26 11.84 -8.56
N ILE A 16 18.33 13.00 -7.88
CA ILE A 16 17.41 14.12 -8.07
C ILE A 16 18.12 15.14 -8.96
N PRO A 17 17.71 15.29 -10.22
CA PRO A 17 18.32 16.28 -11.10
C PRO A 17 18.03 17.69 -10.58
N THR A 18 19.00 18.57 -10.71
CA THR A 18 18.79 20.01 -10.49
C THR A 18 17.82 20.56 -11.52
N LYS A 19 16.87 21.41 -11.07
CA LYS A 19 15.90 22.04 -12.00
C LYS A 19 16.67 22.90 -13.01
N PRO A 20 16.64 22.60 -14.31
CA PRO A 20 17.26 23.44 -15.33
C PRO A 20 16.50 24.77 -15.45
N PHE A 21 17.15 25.78 -15.98
CA PHE A 21 16.45 27.00 -16.39
C PHE A 21 15.62 26.70 -17.63
N ILE A 22 14.32 26.88 -17.54
CA ILE A 22 13.36 26.69 -18.64
C ILE A 22 12.50 27.95 -18.76
N THR A 23 12.10 28.29 -19.99
CA THR A 23 11.13 29.36 -20.21
C THR A 23 9.73 28.94 -19.81
N GLU A 24 8.86 29.90 -19.54
CA GLU A 24 7.46 29.66 -19.17
C GLU A 24 6.71 28.81 -20.23
N SER A 25 6.96 29.07 -21.51
CA SER A 25 6.41 28.28 -22.61
C SER A 25 6.88 26.83 -22.58
N MET A 26 8.18 26.61 -22.33
CA MET A 26 8.72 25.24 -22.22
C MET A 26 8.18 24.52 -20.98
N GLU A 27 7.93 25.23 -19.88
CA GLU A 27 7.32 24.65 -18.68
C GLU A 27 5.88 24.21 -18.96
N ALA A 28 5.10 24.99 -19.72
CA ALA A 28 3.75 24.63 -20.14
C ALA A 28 3.74 23.36 -21.00
N ASP A 29 4.60 23.30 -22.04
CA ASP A 29 4.73 22.13 -22.92
C ASP A 29 5.15 20.86 -22.14
N LEU A 30 6.05 21.01 -21.17
CA LEU A 30 6.48 19.91 -20.30
C LEU A 30 5.35 19.43 -19.39
N MET A 31 4.52 20.34 -18.89
CA MET A 31 3.36 19.96 -18.05
C MET A 31 2.30 19.22 -18.87
N ASP A 32 2.00 19.64 -20.09
CA ASP A 32 1.06 18.93 -20.96
C ASP A 32 1.56 17.52 -21.32
N ASN A 33 2.86 17.39 -21.62
CA ASN A 33 3.48 16.07 -21.82
C ASN A 33 3.44 15.21 -20.55
N PHE A 34 3.64 15.81 -19.37
CA PHE A 34 3.57 15.10 -18.09
C PHE A 34 2.16 14.57 -17.81
N GLU A 35 1.10 15.39 -18.02
CA GLU A 35 -0.28 14.94 -17.84
C GLU A 35 -0.64 13.82 -18.84
N THR A 36 -0.14 13.89 -20.08
CA THR A 36 -0.31 12.80 -21.06
C THR A 36 0.34 11.50 -20.59
N ILE A 37 1.58 11.55 -20.09
CA ILE A 37 2.30 10.39 -19.55
C ILE A 37 1.57 9.83 -18.32
N LYS A 38 1.08 10.68 -17.46
CA LYS A 38 0.31 10.28 -16.26
C LYS A 38 -0.94 9.48 -16.65
N VAL A 39 -1.72 9.98 -17.63
CA VAL A 39 -2.92 9.28 -18.12
C VAL A 39 -2.55 7.94 -18.75
N LEU A 40 -1.51 7.90 -19.59
CA LEU A 40 -1.05 6.66 -20.24
C LEU A 40 -0.61 5.62 -19.20
N LEU A 41 0.16 6.02 -18.21
CA LEU A 41 0.63 5.10 -17.15
C LEU A 41 -0.54 4.58 -16.30
N SER A 42 -1.48 5.44 -15.93
CA SER A 42 -2.71 5.01 -15.22
C SER A 42 -3.52 4.01 -16.04
N THR A 43 -3.68 4.24 -17.34
CA THR A 43 -4.42 3.36 -18.25
C THR A 43 -3.75 1.99 -18.40
N LEU A 44 -2.41 1.96 -18.31
CA LEU A 44 -1.61 0.72 -18.33
C LEU A 44 -1.58 0.01 -16.96
N GLY A 45 -2.25 0.53 -15.93
CA GLY A 45 -2.26 -0.03 -14.59
C GLY A 45 -1.08 0.39 -13.71
N PHE A 46 -0.34 1.44 -14.10
CA PHE A 46 0.79 1.99 -13.33
C PHE A 46 0.54 3.44 -12.90
N PRO A 47 -0.41 3.73 -11.98
CA PRO A 47 -0.75 5.09 -11.57
C PRO A 47 0.30 5.69 -10.61
N ILE A 48 1.56 5.74 -11.02
CA ILE A 48 2.71 6.15 -10.20
C ILE A 48 2.70 7.61 -9.75
N PHE A 49 1.88 8.45 -10.39
CA PHE A 49 1.74 9.88 -10.08
C PHE A 49 0.42 10.21 -9.37
N GLU A 50 -0.37 9.21 -9.03
CA GLU A 50 -1.63 9.39 -8.32
C GLU A 50 -1.43 9.07 -6.84
N SER A 51 -1.72 10.04 -5.97
CA SER A 51 -1.75 9.80 -4.54
C SER A 51 -3.00 8.98 -4.20
N VAL A 52 -2.81 7.95 -3.40
CA VAL A 52 -3.93 7.21 -2.83
C VAL A 52 -4.47 8.01 -1.64
N THR A 53 -5.52 8.80 -1.85
CA THR A 53 -6.14 9.57 -0.76
C THR A 53 -7.20 8.75 -0.04
N LYS A 54 -7.29 8.93 1.27
CA LYS A 54 -8.25 8.19 2.12
C LYS A 54 -9.71 8.41 1.71
N GLU A 55 -9.98 9.51 1.01
CA GLU A 55 -11.32 9.87 0.51
C GLU A 55 -11.77 9.05 -0.71
N GLU A 56 -10.81 8.41 -1.41
CA GLU A 56 -11.11 7.52 -2.55
C GLU A 56 -11.51 6.10 -2.11
N PHE A 57 -11.35 5.77 -0.82
CA PHE A 57 -11.66 4.44 -0.32
C PHE A 57 -13.17 4.28 -0.09
N LYS A 58 -13.76 3.40 -0.88
CA LYS A 58 -15.20 3.10 -0.82
C LYS A 58 -15.58 2.24 0.38
N GLU A 59 -14.66 1.43 0.88
CA GLU A 59 -14.94 0.47 1.94
C GLU A 59 -13.69 0.17 2.76
N VAL A 60 -13.77 0.37 4.07
CA VAL A 60 -12.67 0.10 5.00
C VAL A 60 -12.76 -1.31 5.54
N PHE A 61 -11.69 -2.06 5.36
CA PHE A 61 -11.51 -3.41 5.91
C PHE A 61 -10.57 -3.37 7.10
N ILE A 62 -10.83 -4.23 8.07
CA ILE A 62 -10.09 -4.34 9.32
C ILE A 62 -9.49 -5.73 9.42
N CYS A 63 -8.20 -5.80 9.74
CA CYS A 63 -7.49 -7.03 10.07
C CYS A 63 -7.06 -6.99 11.54
N LYS A 64 -7.48 -7.98 12.33
CA LYS A 64 -7.20 -8.06 13.77
C LYS A 64 -6.33 -9.26 14.10
N GLY A 65 -5.32 -9.05 14.94
CA GLY A 65 -4.46 -10.07 15.51
C GLY A 65 -4.34 -9.96 17.02
N LYS A 66 -3.35 -10.63 17.60
CA LYS A 66 -3.12 -10.59 19.06
C LYS A 66 -2.80 -9.18 19.55
N GLN A 67 -1.90 -8.47 18.86
CA GLN A 67 -1.51 -7.08 19.09
C GLN A 67 -1.82 -6.21 17.86
N ALA A 68 -2.10 -6.85 16.73
CA ALA A 68 -2.34 -6.19 15.46
C ALA A 68 -3.77 -5.64 15.38
N TYR A 69 -3.87 -4.42 14.89
CA TYR A 69 -5.10 -3.78 14.45
C TYR A 69 -4.76 -2.92 13.23
N ALA A 70 -5.19 -3.34 12.07
CA ALA A 70 -4.88 -2.64 10.84
C ALA A 70 -6.16 -2.34 10.05
N GLU A 71 -6.17 -1.19 9.42
CA GLU A 71 -7.21 -0.74 8.51
C GLU A 71 -6.64 -0.63 7.10
N GLY A 72 -7.46 -0.88 6.09
CA GLY A 72 -7.05 -0.80 4.70
C GLY A 72 -8.22 -0.95 3.75
N ASP A 73 -7.94 -0.87 2.44
CA ASP A 73 -8.94 -1.09 1.39
C ASP A 73 -8.38 -1.92 0.25
N TYR A 74 -9.29 -2.57 -0.46
CA TYR A 74 -8.99 -3.31 -1.68
C TYR A 74 -9.09 -2.38 -2.88
N ILE A 75 -7.98 -2.22 -3.58
CA ILE A 75 -7.83 -1.33 -4.73
C ILE A 75 -7.42 -2.16 -5.97
N ASP A 76 -7.51 -1.57 -7.14
CA ASP A 76 -7.18 -2.24 -8.40
C ASP A 76 -5.74 -2.77 -8.44
N ASP A 77 -4.80 -2.06 -7.80
CA ASP A 77 -3.38 -2.44 -7.72
C ASP A 77 -3.07 -3.47 -6.61
N GLY A 78 -4.05 -3.88 -5.82
CA GLY A 78 -3.86 -4.83 -4.72
C GLY A 78 -4.60 -4.47 -3.44
N PHE A 79 -3.87 -4.21 -2.35
CA PHE A 79 -4.45 -3.88 -1.06
C PHE A 79 -3.62 -2.82 -0.34
N VAL A 80 -4.22 -1.69 -0.02
CA VAL A 80 -3.56 -0.63 0.76
C VAL A 80 -3.79 -0.84 2.26
N VAL A 81 -2.71 -0.75 3.04
CA VAL A 81 -2.79 -0.68 4.51
C VAL A 81 -2.54 0.76 4.92
N PHE A 82 -3.44 1.31 5.73
CA PHE A 82 -3.39 2.72 6.11
C PHE A 82 -2.35 3.01 7.18
N LYS A 83 -1.78 4.21 7.10
CA LYS A 83 -0.93 4.81 8.13
C LYS A 83 -1.60 4.70 9.51
N GLY A 84 -0.78 4.40 10.53
CA GLY A 84 -1.25 4.20 11.90
C GLY A 84 -1.73 2.79 12.20
N SER A 85 -1.84 1.92 11.19
CA SER A 85 -2.13 0.50 11.39
C SER A 85 -1.03 -0.17 12.22
N LYS A 86 -1.44 -1.00 13.19
CA LYS A 86 -0.55 -1.72 14.10
C LYS A 86 -0.41 -3.17 13.67
N THR A 87 0.81 -3.70 13.76
CA THR A 87 1.09 -5.10 13.40
C THR A 87 1.53 -5.90 14.64
N ASN A 88 1.46 -7.24 14.57
CA ASN A 88 2.07 -8.06 15.61
C ASN A 88 3.58 -7.83 15.66
N LEU A 89 4.16 -7.74 16.87
CA LEU A 89 5.58 -7.53 17.07
C LEU A 89 6.42 -8.70 16.54
N LYS A 90 6.08 -9.90 16.98
CA LYS A 90 6.86 -11.12 16.69
C LYS A 90 6.23 -11.95 15.59
N GLU A 91 7.08 -12.45 14.70
CA GLU A 91 6.69 -13.43 13.71
C GLU A 91 6.32 -14.75 14.39
N SER A 92 5.27 -15.38 13.90
CA SER A 92 4.88 -16.72 14.37
C SER A 92 5.82 -17.79 13.77
N LYS A 93 5.88 -18.95 14.41
CA LYS A 93 6.64 -20.10 13.90
C LYS A 93 6.21 -20.53 12.48
N THR A 94 5.01 -20.15 12.06
CA THR A 94 4.43 -20.48 10.74
C THR A 94 4.58 -19.35 9.73
N ALA A 95 5.32 -18.28 10.04
CA ALA A 95 5.44 -17.11 9.16
C ALA A 95 6.05 -17.48 7.79
N GLY A 96 7.06 -18.34 7.78
CA GLY A 96 7.81 -18.65 6.56
C GLY A 96 8.76 -17.50 6.18
N SER A 97 9.81 -17.83 5.45
CA SER A 97 10.90 -16.90 5.12
C SER A 97 10.44 -15.67 4.35
N TRP A 98 9.48 -15.82 3.45
CA TRP A 98 8.98 -14.71 2.64
C TRP A 98 8.29 -13.62 3.48
N VAL A 99 7.53 -13.98 4.52
CA VAL A 99 6.89 -13.01 5.43
C VAL A 99 7.96 -12.28 6.23
N ILE A 100 8.95 -13.02 6.73
CA ILE A 100 10.04 -12.45 7.52
C ILE A 100 10.83 -11.45 6.67
N ASN A 101 11.21 -11.84 5.45
CA ASN A 101 11.98 -10.99 4.54
C ASN A 101 11.18 -9.73 4.13
N MET A 102 9.88 -9.89 3.83
CA MET A 102 9.00 -8.77 3.50
C MET A 102 8.90 -7.79 4.67
N ARG A 103 8.66 -8.26 5.89
CA ARG A 103 8.57 -7.39 7.08
C ARG A 103 9.91 -6.71 7.37
N LYS A 104 11.02 -7.45 7.22
CA LYS A 104 12.35 -6.87 7.37
C LYS A 104 12.55 -5.72 6.39
N LYS A 105 12.21 -5.92 5.11
CA LYS A 105 12.26 -4.84 4.11
C LYS A 105 11.43 -3.63 4.54
N LEU A 106 10.18 -3.81 4.97
CA LEU A 106 9.31 -2.72 5.43
C LEU A 106 9.89 -1.97 6.64
N ILE A 107 10.63 -2.65 7.51
CA ILE A 107 11.32 -2.05 8.65
C ILE A 107 12.55 -1.27 8.17
N ASP A 108 13.37 -1.87 7.31
CA ASP A 108 14.58 -1.25 6.76
C ASP A 108 14.24 0.01 5.94
N ASP A 109 13.13 -0.03 5.18
CA ASP A 109 12.61 1.10 4.39
C ASP A 109 11.89 2.15 5.26
N GLY A 110 11.74 1.93 6.56
CA GLY A 110 11.09 2.85 7.49
C GLY A 110 9.56 2.93 7.39
N VAL A 111 8.93 2.05 6.58
CA VAL A 111 7.47 1.92 6.46
C VAL A 111 6.88 1.38 7.76
N LEU A 112 7.56 0.43 8.40
CA LEU A 112 7.22 -0.07 9.74
C LEU A 112 8.22 0.48 10.75
N LYS A 113 7.72 1.18 11.78
CA LYS A 113 8.52 1.64 12.92
C LYS A 113 8.01 1.04 14.21
N LEU A 114 8.93 0.63 15.06
CA LEU A 114 8.62 0.14 16.41
C LEU A 114 8.12 1.31 17.26
N GLN A 115 6.94 1.17 17.83
CA GLN A 115 6.34 2.08 18.81
C GLN A 115 5.82 1.24 19.96
N ASP A 116 6.36 1.45 21.14
CA ASP A 116 6.12 0.61 22.32
C ASP A 116 6.40 -0.87 21.99
N ASP A 117 5.39 -1.73 22.06
CA ASP A 117 5.52 -3.18 21.80
C ASP A 117 4.85 -3.62 20.49
N VAL A 118 4.69 -2.74 19.51
CA VAL A 118 4.11 -3.05 18.19
C VAL A 118 4.83 -2.31 17.08
N TYR A 119 4.80 -2.85 15.87
CA TYR A 119 5.19 -2.07 14.71
C TYR A 119 3.98 -1.30 14.16
N VAL A 120 4.20 -0.05 13.76
CA VAL A 120 3.16 0.84 13.22
C VAL A 120 3.54 1.27 11.81
N PHE A 121 2.58 1.28 10.90
CA PHE A 121 2.75 1.84 9.56
C PHE A 121 2.91 3.37 9.64
N THR A 122 3.99 3.89 9.13
CA THR A 122 4.32 5.33 9.13
C THR A 122 3.66 6.09 7.98
N SER A 123 3.31 5.37 6.91
CA SER A 123 2.61 5.85 5.72
C SER A 123 1.60 4.82 5.25
N ASP A 124 0.68 5.20 4.35
CA ASP A 124 -0.13 4.24 3.62
C ASP A 124 0.79 3.41 2.73
N TYR A 125 0.57 2.08 2.69
CA TYR A 125 1.42 1.17 1.92
C TYR A 125 0.60 0.19 1.09
N VAL A 126 0.90 0.10 -0.20
CA VAL A 126 0.21 -0.77 -1.15
C VAL A 126 0.94 -2.11 -1.27
N PHE A 127 0.23 -3.17 -0.94
CA PHE A 127 0.67 -4.55 -1.15
C PHE A 127 0.05 -5.10 -2.43
N GLY A 128 0.79 -5.87 -3.21
CA GLY A 128 0.29 -6.52 -4.43
C GLY A 128 -0.85 -7.55 -4.21
N SER A 129 -1.22 -7.83 -2.97
CA SER A 129 -2.36 -8.68 -2.66
C SER A 129 -2.86 -8.52 -1.21
N PRO A 130 -4.17 -8.79 -0.95
CA PRO A 130 -4.71 -8.82 0.40
C PRO A 130 -4.00 -9.79 1.34
N SER A 131 -3.48 -10.90 0.80
CA SER A 131 -2.78 -11.92 1.59
C SER A 131 -1.39 -11.46 2.02
N ALA A 132 -0.67 -10.72 1.18
CA ALA A 132 0.60 -10.10 1.55
C ALA A 132 0.39 -9.04 2.65
N ALA A 133 -0.62 -8.20 2.51
CA ALA A 133 -1.01 -7.21 3.50
C ALA A 133 -1.35 -7.88 4.86
N ALA A 134 -2.23 -8.87 4.87
CA ALA A 134 -2.60 -9.59 6.09
C ALA A 134 -1.42 -10.32 6.73
N ALA A 135 -0.53 -10.92 5.93
CA ALA A 135 0.65 -11.61 6.44
C ALA A 135 1.66 -10.64 7.07
N SER A 136 1.83 -9.45 6.50
CA SER A 136 2.65 -8.39 7.10
C SER A 136 2.08 -7.94 8.45
N VAL A 137 0.78 -7.67 8.50
CA VAL A 137 0.07 -7.22 9.72
C VAL A 137 0.09 -8.27 10.82
N LEU A 138 -0.24 -9.52 10.49
CA LEU A 138 -0.37 -10.60 11.45
C LEU A 138 0.97 -11.30 11.80
N ALA A 139 2.03 -10.97 11.08
CA ALA A 139 3.36 -11.59 11.20
C ALA A 139 3.32 -13.13 11.10
N ARG A 140 2.48 -13.65 10.19
CA ARG A 140 2.30 -15.08 9.90
C ARG A 140 1.74 -15.28 8.49
N ARG A 141 1.78 -16.50 7.99
CA ARG A 141 0.99 -16.84 6.79
C ARG A 141 -0.49 -16.57 7.04
N ALA A 142 -1.12 -15.87 6.15
CA ALA A 142 -2.52 -15.47 6.29
C ALA A 142 -3.25 -15.48 4.93
N ASN A 143 -4.51 -15.86 4.95
CA ASN A 143 -5.39 -15.69 3.80
C ASN A 143 -6.11 -14.34 3.93
N GLY A 144 -5.59 -13.32 3.25
CA GLY A 144 -6.12 -11.96 3.35
C GLY A 144 -7.60 -11.84 2.96
N TRP A 145 -8.07 -12.69 2.03
CA TRP A 145 -9.48 -12.71 1.66
C TRP A 145 -10.42 -13.08 2.81
N LYS A 146 -9.93 -13.80 3.81
CA LYS A 146 -10.67 -14.20 5.02
C LYS A 146 -10.36 -13.35 6.24
N GLU A 147 -9.13 -12.82 6.33
CA GLU A 147 -8.67 -12.04 7.49
C GLU A 147 -9.20 -10.59 7.46
N TRP A 148 -9.25 -9.97 6.27
CA TRP A 148 -9.82 -8.65 6.12
C TRP A 148 -11.34 -8.70 6.14
N LYS A 149 -11.94 -7.92 7.04
CA LYS A 149 -13.39 -7.85 7.24
C LYS A 149 -13.85 -6.41 7.33
N ASN A 150 -15.02 -6.12 6.78
CA ASN A 150 -15.63 -4.81 6.95
C ASN A 150 -16.21 -4.63 8.36
N LYS A 151 -16.82 -3.47 8.61
CA LYS A 151 -17.44 -3.13 9.90
C LYS A 151 -18.51 -4.13 10.35
N ASP A 152 -19.21 -4.74 9.39
CA ASP A 152 -20.27 -5.73 9.64
C ASP A 152 -19.72 -7.16 9.82
N GLY A 153 -18.40 -7.33 9.82
CA GLY A 153 -17.74 -8.62 9.94
C GLY A 153 -17.77 -9.49 8.68
N LYS A 154 -18.23 -8.94 7.55
CA LYS A 154 -18.18 -9.63 6.26
C LYS A 154 -16.75 -9.64 5.73
N THR A 155 -16.30 -10.79 5.25
CA THR A 155 -14.95 -10.94 4.70
C THR A 155 -14.82 -10.26 3.34
N LEU A 156 -13.60 -9.85 3.00
CA LEU A 156 -13.25 -9.33 1.67
C LEU A 156 -13.70 -10.28 0.55
N ASP A 157 -13.53 -11.59 0.77
CA ASP A 157 -13.94 -12.65 -0.17
C ASP A 157 -15.44 -12.57 -0.50
N LYS A 158 -16.28 -12.44 0.53
CA LYS A 158 -17.74 -12.32 0.34
C LYS A 158 -18.15 -11.05 -0.39
N LEU A 159 -17.42 -9.95 -0.20
CA LEU A 159 -17.81 -8.65 -0.73
C LEU A 159 -17.27 -8.41 -2.15
N LYS A 160 -16.12 -8.99 -2.50
CA LYS A 160 -15.44 -8.69 -3.77
C LYS A 160 -15.41 -9.87 -4.75
N ARG A 161 -15.56 -11.11 -4.28
CA ARG A 161 -15.56 -12.31 -5.15
C ARG A 161 -16.94 -12.91 -5.35
N SER A 162 -17.75 -13.03 -4.29
CA SER A 162 -19.09 -13.63 -4.39
C SER A 162 -20.11 -12.75 -5.12
N GLN A 163 -19.76 -11.52 -5.50
CA GLN A 163 -20.62 -10.66 -6.35
C GLN A 163 -20.44 -10.92 -7.85
N ASN A 164 -19.45 -11.71 -8.26
CA ASN A 164 -19.16 -11.98 -9.66
C ASN A 164 -19.76 -13.33 -10.14
N ASP A 165 -20.50 -14.03 -9.29
CA ASP A 165 -21.14 -15.34 -9.61
C ASP A 165 -22.66 -15.18 -9.91
N VAL A 166 -23.08 -14.04 -10.50
CA VAL A 166 -24.47 -13.83 -10.98
C VAL A 166 -24.46 -13.47 -12.46
#